data_3f0b454ed350c80b7d945eb0a5eeb02f
#
_entry.id   3f0b454ed350c80b7d945eb0a5eeb02f
#
_cell.length_a   1.000
_cell.length_b   1.000
_cell.length_c   1.000
_cell.angle_alpha   90.00
_cell.angle_beta   90.00
_cell.angle_gamma   90.00
#
_symmetry.space_group_name_H-M   'P 1'
#
loop_
_entity.id
_entity.type
_entity.pdbx_description
1 polymer ?
#
loop_
_entity_poly.entity_id
_entity_poly.type
_entity_poly.pdbx_seq_one_letter_code
_entity_poly.pdbx_strand_id
1 'polypeptide(L)'
;MANKAISTLAVGSSVYLNVGGVRKEFLVVQQGLPSSLYDASCDGTWLLMKDIYENRQWNSSDVNKYETSDVNTYLNGPFFNLFDRNIQGIIKQVKIPYRKGDGTNQSGANGLSCKVFLLGGYEVGWTTSDSRYFPVDGAKLDYFGASAVGNPKRIANYGGSATSWGLRSPSTYSRDSYMWFVFSDGSYSTSGPSASVGIRPALILPSTTLVDDSGNIVTVDLTAHKTLINGTAYTVKGGKCMVNGTVYNILKGRTLIDGTGWDITFAPLFPKKGDLITMNLDGTDRQYRVLKIVDGTTVEVFRVQNLNEMIGYSGSEEYAGNNIDVALNQTYYNTLTTAAKNAIVAKDINQYSYASSNQIASGRASTFYYPANKWLRYHVGDRFVYALDLEDVEEYFDSKYTSNDLNTVFFQDFIGSSSDKRLWLRSMDSVHDDYAACIIYGTYAVITGMPYSTPYGVQPAFQIDLSKIDFTIN
;
A
#
# COMPACT_ATOMS: atom_id res chain seq x y z
N MET A 1 15.91 -23.98 -21.91
CA MET A 1 15.02 -24.71 -20.96
C MET A 1 13.65 -24.07 -21.05
N ALA A 2 12.59 -24.85 -21.14
CA ALA A 2 11.25 -24.31 -21.42
C ALA A 2 10.59 -23.86 -20.09
N ASN A 3 10.13 -22.61 -20.05
CA ASN A 3 9.28 -22.15 -18.96
C ASN A 3 7.97 -22.91 -18.94
N LYS A 4 7.44 -23.23 -17.75
CA LYS A 4 6.18 -23.95 -17.60
C LYS A 4 5.17 -23.15 -16.80
N ALA A 5 3.89 -23.38 -17.04
CA ALA A 5 2.84 -22.73 -16.27
C ALA A 5 2.89 -23.18 -14.80
N ILE A 6 2.74 -22.23 -13.86
CA ILE A 6 2.79 -22.53 -12.41
C ILE A 6 1.71 -23.54 -12.00
N SER A 7 0.59 -23.59 -12.73
CA SER A 7 -0.47 -24.59 -12.50
C SER A 7 -0.06 -26.03 -12.77
N THR A 8 1.05 -26.25 -13.49
CA THR A 8 1.59 -27.61 -13.73
C THR A 8 2.49 -28.12 -12.59
N LEU A 9 2.80 -27.26 -11.63
CA LEU A 9 3.59 -27.66 -10.47
C LEU A 9 2.73 -28.49 -9.51
N ALA A 10 3.33 -29.57 -9.01
CA ALA A 10 2.70 -30.38 -7.96
C ALA A 10 2.55 -29.54 -6.68
N VAL A 11 1.50 -29.83 -5.91
CA VAL A 11 1.34 -29.28 -4.55
C VAL A 11 2.52 -29.71 -3.68
N GLY A 12 3.13 -28.77 -2.98
CA GLY A 12 4.37 -28.93 -2.23
C GLY A 12 5.63 -28.50 -2.98
N SER A 13 5.53 -28.18 -4.28
CA SER A 13 6.66 -27.65 -5.05
C SER A 13 7.07 -26.28 -4.54
N SER A 14 8.38 -25.98 -4.63
CA SER A 14 8.94 -24.67 -4.27
C SER A 14 8.85 -23.70 -5.45
N VAL A 15 8.44 -22.49 -5.14
CA VAL A 15 8.43 -21.32 -6.02
C VAL A 15 9.16 -20.18 -5.30
N TYR A 16 9.91 -19.38 -6.03
CA TYR A 16 10.73 -18.33 -5.42
C TYR A 16 10.28 -16.96 -5.89
N LEU A 17 10.09 -16.06 -4.92
CA LEU A 17 9.76 -14.65 -5.12
C LEU A 17 10.78 -13.77 -4.40
N ASN A 18 11.13 -12.63 -4.98
CA ASN A 18 11.88 -11.61 -4.29
C ASN A 18 10.97 -10.80 -3.37
N VAL A 19 11.36 -10.70 -2.10
CA VAL A 19 10.67 -9.92 -1.06
C VAL A 19 11.72 -9.04 -0.38
N GLY A 20 11.62 -7.73 -0.56
CA GLY A 20 12.62 -6.78 -0.06
C GLY A 20 14.02 -7.01 -0.65
N GLY A 21 14.12 -7.40 -1.92
CA GLY A 21 15.39 -7.74 -2.59
C GLY A 21 15.98 -9.10 -2.19
N VAL A 22 15.31 -9.87 -1.34
CA VAL A 22 15.76 -11.20 -0.89
C VAL A 22 14.90 -12.29 -1.52
N ARG A 23 15.53 -13.28 -2.14
CA ARG A 23 14.87 -14.45 -2.69
C ARG A 23 14.27 -15.30 -1.57
N LYS A 24 12.93 -15.40 -1.52
CA LYS A 24 12.18 -16.17 -0.54
C LYS A 24 11.49 -17.36 -1.19
N GLU A 25 11.48 -18.49 -0.47
CA GLU A 25 10.84 -19.73 -0.89
C GLU A 25 9.37 -19.72 -0.49
N PHE A 26 8.51 -20.04 -1.45
CA PHE A 26 7.08 -20.27 -1.25
C PHE A 26 6.73 -21.69 -1.70
N LEU A 27 5.78 -22.30 -1.03
CA LEU A 27 5.25 -23.62 -1.37
C LEU A 27 3.94 -23.48 -2.13
N VAL A 28 3.75 -24.26 -3.17
CA VAL A 28 2.44 -24.46 -3.80
C VAL A 28 1.56 -25.23 -2.83
N VAL A 29 0.53 -24.61 -2.28
CA VAL A 29 -0.35 -25.23 -1.27
C VAL A 29 -1.71 -25.64 -1.82
N GLN A 30 -2.12 -25.09 -2.97
CA GLN A 30 -3.35 -25.42 -3.67
C GLN A 30 -3.24 -25.04 -5.14
N GLN A 31 -3.88 -25.83 -6.01
CA GLN A 31 -4.15 -25.48 -7.41
C GLN A 31 -5.66 -25.32 -7.60
N GLY A 32 -6.04 -24.22 -8.25
CA GLY A 32 -7.45 -23.90 -8.48
C GLY A 32 -8.21 -23.46 -7.23
N LEU A 33 -9.53 -23.53 -7.28
CA LEU A 33 -10.45 -23.16 -6.20
C LEU A 33 -10.52 -24.27 -5.15
N PRO A 34 -10.26 -23.99 -3.85
CA PRO A 34 -10.30 -25.03 -2.82
C PRO A 34 -11.72 -25.57 -2.58
N SER A 35 -12.75 -24.75 -2.69
CA SER A 35 -14.16 -25.13 -2.55
C SER A 35 -15.09 -24.01 -2.99
N SER A 36 -16.41 -24.26 -2.99
CA SER A 36 -17.45 -23.27 -3.28
C SER A 36 -17.58 -22.13 -2.26
N LEU A 37 -16.86 -22.19 -1.14
CA LEU A 37 -16.80 -21.09 -0.17
C LEU A 37 -16.03 -19.89 -0.71
N TYR A 38 -15.16 -20.10 -1.68
CA TYR A 38 -14.27 -19.06 -2.21
C TYR A 38 -14.91 -18.34 -3.40
N ASP A 39 -14.65 -17.06 -3.50
CA ASP A 39 -14.95 -16.28 -4.70
C ASP A 39 -14.12 -16.78 -5.90
N ALA A 40 -14.64 -16.66 -7.11
CA ALA A 40 -13.93 -17.04 -8.34
C ALA A 40 -12.58 -16.31 -8.51
N SER A 41 -12.39 -15.16 -7.87
CA SER A 41 -11.09 -14.48 -7.83
C SER A 41 -9.98 -15.33 -7.20
N CYS A 42 -10.32 -16.29 -6.33
CA CYS A 42 -9.37 -17.19 -5.68
C CYS A 42 -8.91 -18.36 -6.56
N ASP A 43 -9.48 -18.52 -7.77
CA ASP A 43 -8.99 -19.52 -8.74
C ASP A 43 -7.60 -19.14 -9.24
N GLY A 44 -6.62 -20.03 -9.00
CA GLY A 44 -5.22 -19.81 -9.34
C GLY A 44 -4.29 -20.74 -8.56
N THR A 45 -3.00 -20.45 -8.57
CA THR A 45 -2.00 -21.19 -7.78
C THR A 45 -1.78 -20.47 -6.45
N TRP A 46 -2.07 -21.16 -5.37
CA TRP A 46 -1.90 -20.65 -4.02
C TRP A 46 -0.49 -20.89 -3.52
N LEU A 47 0.16 -19.86 -3.08
CA LEU A 47 1.51 -19.87 -2.55
C LEU A 47 1.51 -19.49 -1.07
N LEU A 48 2.22 -20.27 -0.26
CA LEU A 48 2.47 -19.98 1.15
C LEU A 48 3.96 -19.82 1.35
N MET A 49 4.42 -18.74 1.96
CA MET A 49 5.83 -18.60 2.30
C MET A 49 6.25 -19.80 3.15
N LYS A 50 7.36 -20.46 2.81
CA LYS A 50 7.81 -21.71 3.46
C LYS A 50 8.11 -21.50 4.92
N ASP A 51 8.85 -20.45 5.23
CA ASP A 51 9.24 -20.07 6.57
C ASP A 51 8.56 -18.76 7.01
N ILE A 52 8.66 -18.44 8.28
CA ILE A 52 8.12 -17.22 8.87
C ILE A 52 8.93 -16.03 8.36
N TYR A 53 8.24 -14.99 7.90
CA TYR A 53 8.88 -13.78 7.43
C TYR A 53 9.47 -12.96 8.57
N GLU A 54 8.65 -12.67 9.58
CA GLU A 54 9.02 -11.94 10.79
C GLU A 54 8.07 -12.26 11.95
N ASN A 55 8.41 -11.85 13.16
CA ASN A 55 7.51 -11.85 14.31
C ASN A 55 6.94 -10.46 14.50
N ARG A 56 5.60 -10.35 14.63
CA ARG A 56 4.93 -9.09 14.91
C ARG A 56 3.62 -9.30 15.67
N GLN A 57 3.10 -8.25 16.32
CA GLN A 57 1.76 -8.25 16.88
C GLN A 57 0.74 -8.47 15.74
N TRP A 58 -0.24 -9.35 16.01
CA TRP A 58 -1.33 -9.60 15.08
C TRP A 58 -2.26 -8.37 15.02
N ASN A 59 -2.54 -7.76 16.18
CA ASN A 59 -3.25 -6.50 16.30
C ASN A 59 -2.73 -5.75 17.54
N SER A 60 -2.61 -4.44 17.50
CA SER A 60 -2.17 -3.59 18.62
C SER A 60 -3.21 -3.51 19.74
N SER A 61 -4.47 -3.78 19.44
CA SER A 61 -5.57 -3.90 20.40
C SER A 61 -6.00 -5.36 20.56
N ASP A 62 -6.60 -5.70 21.70
CA ASP A 62 -7.13 -7.05 21.98
C ASP A 62 -8.44 -7.34 21.22
N VAL A 63 -8.46 -7.00 19.92
CA VAL A 63 -9.58 -7.21 19.01
C VAL A 63 -9.16 -8.20 17.94
N ASN A 64 -9.85 -9.33 17.86
CA ASN A 64 -9.54 -10.42 16.93
C ASN A 64 -10.26 -10.32 15.57
N LYS A 65 -10.50 -9.10 15.08
CA LYS A 65 -11.13 -8.81 13.79
C LYS A 65 -10.07 -8.74 12.72
N TYR A 66 -9.94 -9.80 11.91
CA TYR A 66 -8.89 -9.88 10.89
C TYR A 66 -9.01 -8.76 9.84
N GLU A 67 -10.22 -8.43 9.42
CA GLU A 67 -10.46 -7.42 8.38
C GLU A 67 -9.92 -6.03 8.72
N THR A 68 -9.83 -5.69 10.00
CA THR A 68 -9.32 -4.40 10.49
C THR A 68 -8.03 -4.53 11.29
N SER A 69 -7.40 -5.71 11.30
CA SER A 69 -6.18 -5.95 12.08
C SER A 69 -4.96 -5.27 11.47
N ASP A 70 -4.00 -4.95 12.34
CA ASP A 70 -2.71 -4.38 11.93
C ASP A 70 -1.95 -5.34 11.00
N VAL A 71 -2.05 -6.66 11.22
CA VAL A 71 -1.41 -7.65 10.36
C VAL A 71 -2.00 -7.66 8.96
N ASN A 72 -3.33 -7.55 8.81
CA ASN A 72 -3.95 -7.48 7.49
C ASN A 72 -3.57 -6.19 6.76
N THR A 73 -3.58 -5.06 7.45
CA THR A 73 -3.11 -3.78 6.92
C THR A 73 -1.65 -3.85 6.49
N TYR A 74 -0.79 -4.42 7.32
CA TYR A 74 0.62 -4.63 7.01
C TYR A 74 0.82 -5.51 5.77
N LEU A 75 0.13 -6.65 5.69
CA LEU A 75 0.26 -7.59 4.58
C LEU A 75 -0.15 -6.98 3.24
N ASN A 76 -1.19 -6.15 3.23
CA ASN A 76 -1.72 -5.53 2.01
C ASN A 76 -1.16 -4.13 1.72
N GLY A 77 -0.28 -3.62 2.57
CA GLY A 77 0.44 -2.36 2.40
C GLY A 77 1.96 -2.58 2.44
N PRO A 78 2.63 -2.38 3.60
CA PRO A 78 4.09 -2.43 3.70
C PRO A 78 4.70 -3.73 3.19
N PHE A 79 4.16 -4.90 3.56
CA PHE A 79 4.68 -6.18 3.09
C PHE A 79 4.47 -6.40 1.59
N PHE A 80 3.27 -6.10 1.06
CA PHE A 80 2.99 -6.21 -0.37
C PHE A 80 3.95 -5.35 -1.21
N ASN A 81 4.34 -4.19 -0.70
CA ASN A 81 5.29 -3.29 -1.37
C ASN A 81 6.74 -3.80 -1.39
N LEU A 82 7.06 -4.86 -0.62
CA LEU A 82 8.39 -5.51 -0.68
C LEU A 82 8.56 -6.42 -1.91
N PHE A 83 7.47 -6.83 -2.56
CA PHE A 83 7.60 -7.58 -3.81
C PHE A 83 8.09 -6.68 -4.94
N ASP A 84 8.87 -7.26 -5.86
CA ASP A 84 9.23 -6.59 -7.10
C ASP A 84 7.93 -6.18 -7.85
N ARG A 85 7.96 -5.04 -8.55
CA ARG A 85 6.78 -4.48 -9.23
C ARG A 85 6.11 -5.47 -10.19
N ASN A 86 6.91 -6.23 -10.93
CA ASN A 86 6.39 -7.25 -11.83
C ASN A 86 5.63 -8.35 -11.08
N ILE A 87 6.07 -8.67 -9.88
CA ILE A 87 5.38 -9.63 -8.99
C ILE A 87 4.11 -9.02 -8.42
N GLN A 88 4.17 -7.76 -7.94
CA GLN A 88 2.98 -7.03 -7.45
C GLN A 88 1.86 -7.01 -8.49
N GLY A 89 2.22 -6.84 -9.78
CA GLY A 89 1.28 -6.78 -10.88
C GLY A 89 0.59 -8.10 -11.20
N ILE A 90 1.17 -9.23 -10.85
CA ILE A 90 0.58 -10.57 -11.09
C ILE A 90 -0.07 -11.19 -9.85
N ILE A 91 0.21 -10.70 -8.64
CA ILE A 91 -0.51 -11.14 -7.43
C ILE A 91 -1.98 -10.76 -7.58
N LYS A 92 -2.85 -11.76 -7.52
CA LYS A 92 -4.29 -11.57 -7.70
C LYS A 92 -4.91 -10.79 -6.53
N GLN A 93 -5.81 -9.88 -6.85
CA GLN A 93 -6.77 -9.35 -5.88
C GLN A 93 -7.86 -10.41 -5.71
N VAL A 94 -8.01 -10.93 -4.49
CA VAL A 94 -8.90 -12.06 -4.20
C VAL A 94 -9.88 -11.72 -3.09
N LYS A 95 -10.98 -12.49 -3.01
CA LYS A 95 -11.96 -12.41 -1.91
C LYS A 95 -11.96 -13.73 -1.15
N ILE A 96 -11.21 -13.76 -0.05
CA ILE A 96 -11.08 -14.97 0.79
C ILE A 96 -12.21 -15.07 1.81
N PRO A 97 -12.67 -16.28 2.18
CA PRO A 97 -13.57 -16.46 3.29
C PRO A 97 -12.94 -15.98 4.60
N TYR A 98 -13.72 -15.36 5.47
CA TYR A 98 -13.27 -14.93 6.79
C TYR A 98 -14.43 -14.80 7.76
N ARG A 99 -14.14 -14.72 9.05
CA ARG A 99 -15.09 -14.36 10.06
C ARG A 99 -15.01 -12.85 10.31
N LYS A 100 -16.11 -12.17 10.04
CA LYS A 100 -16.24 -10.73 10.26
C LYS A 100 -16.32 -10.39 11.76
N GLY A 101 -15.95 -9.19 12.14
CA GLY A 101 -15.94 -8.71 13.51
C GLY A 101 -17.29 -8.71 14.23
N ASP A 102 -18.40 -8.78 13.49
CA ASP A 102 -19.76 -8.97 14.05
C ASP A 102 -20.09 -10.43 14.37
N GLY A 103 -19.14 -11.34 14.15
CA GLY A 103 -19.29 -12.76 14.41
C GLY A 103 -19.89 -13.57 13.25
N THR A 104 -20.18 -12.96 12.10
CA THR A 104 -20.68 -13.65 10.91
C THR A 104 -19.56 -14.18 10.03
N ASN A 105 -19.75 -15.36 9.45
CA ASN A 105 -18.85 -15.88 8.43
C ASN A 105 -19.21 -15.27 7.08
N GLN A 106 -18.21 -14.77 6.37
CA GLN A 106 -18.32 -14.19 5.04
C GLN A 106 -17.61 -15.08 4.03
N SER A 107 -18.21 -15.27 2.86
CA SER A 107 -17.68 -16.16 1.81
C SER A 107 -18.11 -15.71 0.42
N GLY A 108 -17.55 -16.30 -0.64
CA GLY A 108 -17.83 -15.96 -2.03
C GLY A 108 -17.66 -14.47 -2.29
N ALA A 109 -18.64 -13.84 -2.93
CA ALA A 109 -18.60 -12.42 -3.29
C ALA A 109 -18.49 -11.47 -2.08
N ASN A 110 -18.85 -11.92 -0.87
CA ASN A 110 -18.75 -11.18 0.38
C ASN A 110 -17.43 -11.45 1.13
N GLY A 111 -16.51 -12.23 0.54
CA GLY A 111 -15.20 -12.50 1.11
C GLY A 111 -14.37 -11.23 1.32
N LEU A 112 -13.36 -11.32 2.18
CA LEU A 112 -12.40 -10.23 2.43
C LEU A 112 -11.54 -10.00 1.22
N SER A 113 -11.57 -8.78 0.69
CA SER A 113 -10.77 -8.37 -0.46
C SER A 113 -9.32 -8.10 -0.03
N CYS A 114 -8.37 -8.87 -0.55
CA CYS A 114 -6.95 -8.75 -0.22
C CYS A 114 -6.06 -9.30 -1.35
N LYS A 115 -4.77 -9.03 -1.29
CA LYS A 115 -3.73 -9.59 -2.17
C LYS A 115 -2.84 -10.58 -1.44
N VAL A 116 -2.50 -10.26 -0.19
CA VAL A 116 -1.69 -11.10 0.69
C VAL A 116 -2.46 -11.33 1.99
N PHE A 117 -2.45 -12.56 2.49
CA PHE A 117 -3.27 -12.93 3.63
C PHE A 117 -2.60 -14.01 4.51
N LEU A 118 -3.11 -14.19 5.72
CA LEU A 118 -2.81 -15.36 6.55
C LEU A 118 -3.79 -16.48 6.23
N LEU A 119 -3.34 -17.73 6.33
CA LEU A 119 -4.23 -18.89 6.21
C LEU A 119 -5.19 -18.99 7.40
N GLY A 120 -6.35 -19.59 7.17
CA GLY A 120 -7.33 -19.95 8.20
C GLY A 120 -7.10 -21.34 8.79
N GLY A 121 -7.75 -21.67 9.90
CA GLY A 121 -7.60 -22.95 10.59
C GLY A 121 -7.95 -24.16 9.73
N TYR A 122 -9.09 -24.11 9.00
CA TYR A 122 -9.44 -25.19 8.08
C TYR A 122 -8.48 -25.30 6.91
N GLU A 123 -7.95 -24.20 6.42
CA GLU A 123 -7.01 -24.20 5.28
C GLU A 123 -5.72 -24.96 5.61
N VAL A 124 -5.24 -24.86 6.86
CA VAL A 124 -4.08 -25.65 7.32
C VAL A 124 -4.43 -27.08 7.72
N GLY A 125 -5.64 -27.53 7.40
CA GLY A 125 -6.09 -28.91 7.55
C GLY A 125 -6.46 -29.28 8.98
N TRP A 126 -6.75 -28.35 9.89
CA TRP A 126 -7.29 -28.70 11.19
C TRP A 126 -8.70 -29.24 11.04
N THR A 127 -8.98 -30.28 11.79
CA THR A 127 -10.30 -30.89 11.88
C THR A 127 -10.74 -30.92 13.33
N THR A 128 -12.01 -30.61 13.56
CA THR A 128 -12.65 -30.76 14.85
C THR A 128 -14.12 -31.15 14.63
N SER A 129 -14.65 -31.98 15.52
CA SER A 129 -16.08 -32.26 15.57
C SER A 129 -16.88 -31.11 16.18
N ASP A 130 -16.22 -30.16 16.81
CA ASP A 130 -16.85 -29.02 17.49
C ASP A 130 -16.61 -27.73 16.70
N SER A 131 -17.66 -27.29 15.99
CA SER A 131 -17.65 -26.05 15.20
C SER A 131 -17.44 -24.77 16.03
N ARG A 132 -17.46 -24.88 17.36
CA ARG A 132 -17.17 -23.74 18.25
C ARG A 132 -15.69 -23.38 18.25
N TYR A 133 -14.78 -24.27 17.84
CA TYR A 133 -13.34 -24.02 17.86
C TYR A 133 -12.88 -23.15 16.70
N PHE A 134 -13.32 -23.45 15.47
CA PHE A 134 -12.90 -22.71 14.28
C PHE A 134 -14.10 -22.14 13.55
N PRO A 135 -14.04 -20.87 13.14
CA PRO A 135 -15.03 -20.32 12.24
C PRO A 135 -14.94 -21.03 10.87
N VAL A 136 -16.06 -21.08 10.15
CA VAL A 136 -16.07 -21.58 8.75
C VAL A 136 -15.53 -20.47 7.84
N ASP A 137 -14.22 -20.25 7.93
CA ASP A 137 -13.48 -19.20 7.22
C ASP A 137 -12.51 -19.76 6.16
N GLY A 138 -12.72 -21.00 5.72
CA GLY A 138 -11.93 -21.63 4.68
C GLY A 138 -12.23 -23.12 4.52
N ALA A 139 -11.56 -23.75 3.58
CA ALA A 139 -11.54 -25.18 3.32
C ALA A 139 -10.09 -25.68 3.29
N LYS A 140 -9.90 -26.96 3.63
CA LYS A 140 -8.57 -27.58 3.66
C LYS A 140 -7.88 -27.46 2.29
N LEU A 141 -6.67 -26.92 2.30
CA LEU A 141 -5.81 -26.87 1.10
C LEU A 141 -5.11 -28.22 0.89
N ASP A 142 -4.84 -28.56 -0.37
CA ASP A 142 -4.31 -29.87 -0.76
C ASP A 142 -2.93 -30.18 -0.17
N TYR A 143 -2.12 -29.17 0.13
CA TYR A 143 -0.82 -29.34 0.79
C TYR A 143 -0.96 -29.94 2.19
N PHE A 144 -1.99 -29.58 2.94
CA PHE A 144 -2.17 -30.00 4.31
C PHE A 144 -3.03 -31.26 4.41
N GLY A 145 -2.54 -32.31 5.07
CA GLY A 145 -3.39 -33.42 5.46
C GLY A 145 -4.39 -33.02 6.54
N ALA A 146 -5.57 -33.62 6.53
CA ALA A 146 -6.53 -33.46 7.62
C ALA A 146 -5.98 -34.05 8.91
N SER A 147 -5.90 -33.25 9.98
CA SER A 147 -5.40 -33.68 11.28
C SER A 147 -5.89 -32.74 12.39
N ALA A 148 -6.40 -33.30 13.49
CA ALA A 148 -6.74 -32.55 14.69
C ALA A 148 -5.52 -32.26 15.60
N VAL A 149 -4.40 -32.92 15.39
CA VAL A 149 -3.16 -32.81 16.17
C VAL A 149 -2.01 -32.34 15.30
N GLY A 150 -0.82 -32.25 15.85
CA GLY A 150 0.39 -31.81 15.16
C GLY A 150 0.57 -32.43 13.77
N ASN A 151 1.00 -31.62 12.82
CA ASN A 151 1.29 -32.04 11.46
C ASN A 151 2.59 -31.38 11.00
N PRO A 152 3.61 -32.16 10.60
CA PRO A 152 4.92 -31.60 10.18
C PRO A 152 4.82 -30.57 9.06
N LYS A 153 3.83 -30.67 8.18
CA LYS A 153 3.60 -29.69 7.10
C LYS A 153 3.17 -28.30 7.59
N ARG A 154 2.72 -28.19 8.85
CA ARG A 154 2.40 -26.91 9.47
C ARG A 154 3.61 -26.24 10.12
N ILE A 155 4.68 -26.99 10.41
CA ILE A 155 5.88 -26.44 11.03
C ILE A 155 6.53 -25.43 10.09
N ALA A 156 6.92 -24.29 10.64
CA ALA A 156 7.65 -23.25 9.94
C ALA A 156 8.78 -22.71 10.82
N ASN A 157 9.87 -22.25 10.22
CA ASN A 157 11.05 -21.80 10.96
C ASN A 157 11.14 -20.26 10.95
N TYR A 158 11.76 -19.75 12.00
CA TYR A 158 12.25 -18.38 12.08
C TYR A 158 13.66 -18.39 12.68
N GLY A 159 14.63 -17.78 11.96
CA GLY A 159 16.02 -17.82 12.40
C GLY A 159 16.61 -19.24 12.48
N GLY A 160 16.11 -20.18 11.68
CA GLY A 160 16.57 -21.60 11.66
C GLY A 160 15.90 -22.51 12.67
N SER A 161 14.99 -22.01 13.52
CA SER A 161 14.29 -22.80 14.54
C SER A 161 12.79 -22.82 14.29
N ALA A 162 12.16 -23.98 14.54
CA ALA A 162 10.70 -24.11 14.47
C ALA A 162 10.04 -23.11 15.43
N THR A 163 9.14 -22.29 14.91
CA THR A 163 8.53 -21.17 15.64
C THR A 163 7.03 -21.14 15.37
N SER A 164 6.27 -20.66 16.35
CA SER A 164 4.82 -20.50 16.23
C SER A 164 4.45 -19.38 15.26
N TRP A 165 3.35 -19.53 14.50
CA TRP A 165 2.89 -18.52 13.54
C TRP A 165 1.37 -18.35 13.54
N GLY A 166 0.92 -17.11 13.33
CA GLY A 166 -0.48 -16.67 13.42
C GLY A 166 -1.31 -17.08 12.20
N LEU A 167 -2.60 -17.32 12.46
CA LEU A 167 -3.63 -17.55 11.45
C LEU A 167 -4.59 -16.35 11.41
N ARG A 168 -5.43 -16.26 10.35
CA ARG A 168 -6.48 -15.24 10.29
C ARG A 168 -7.72 -15.58 11.11
N SER A 169 -7.90 -16.85 11.49
CA SER A 169 -9.09 -17.32 12.20
C SER A 169 -9.17 -16.76 13.62
N PRO A 170 -10.23 -16.02 13.98
CA PRO A 170 -10.50 -15.70 15.38
C PRO A 170 -10.94 -16.94 16.14
N SER A 171 -10.66 -17.00 17.42
CA SER A 171 -11.22 -18.02 18.30
C SER A 171 -12.69 -17.71 18.60
N THR A 172 -13.55 -18.73 18.52
CA THR A 172 -14.97 -18.61 18.81
C THR A 172 -15.37 -19.32 20.12
N TYR A 173 -14.39 -19.93 20.82
CA TYR A 173 -14.67 -20.84 21.93
C TYR A 173 -14.81 -20.18 23.30
N SER A 174 -13.95 -19.27 23.69
CA SER A 174 -13.96 -18.82 25.09
C SER A 174 -13.77 -17.33 25.32
N ARG A 175 -13.31 -16.60 24.35
CA ARG A 175 -13.10 -15.14 24.42
C ARG A 175 -13.11 -14.55 23.03
N ASP A 176 -13.92 -13.53 22.84
CA ASP A 176 -14.02 -12.76 21.59
C ASP A 176 -12.75 -11.98 21.24
N SER A 177 -11.67 -12.16 22.04
CA SER A 177 -10.40 -11.46 21.93
C SER A 177 -9.21 -12.38 21.60
N TYR A 178 -9.41 -13.64 21.23
CA TYR A 178 -8.29 -14.54 20.89
C TYR A 178 -8.29 -14.87 19.41
N MET A 179 -7.07 -15.10 18.87
CA MET A 179 -6.86 -15.62 17.52
C MET A 179 -6.15 -16.97 17.57
N TRP A 180 -6.34 -17.81 16.55
CA TRP A 180 -5.67 -19.09 16.42
C TRP A 180 -4.25 -18.93 15.85
N PHE A 181 -3.35 -19.80 16.29
CA PHE A 181 -2.02 -19.91 15.74
C PHE A 181 -1.53 -21.37 15.74
N VAL A 182 -0.52 -21.65 14.92
CA VAL A 182 0.17 -22.94 14.85
C VAL A 182 1.37 -22.88 15.78
N PHE A 183 1.52 -23.87 16.66
CA PHE A 183 2.71 -24.04 17.47
C PHE A 183 3.92 -24.52 16.65
N SER A 184 5.12 -24.45 17.26
CA SER A 184 6.38 -24.90 16.66
C SER A 184 6.41 -26.42 16.35
N ASP A 185 5.55 -27.21 16.96
CA ASP A 185 5.38 -28.66 16.70
C ASP A 185 4.26 -28.97 15.68
N GLY A 186 3.63 -27.93 15.11
CA GLY A 186 2.52 -28.07 14.17
C GLY A 186 1.14 -28.32 14.80
N SER A 187 1.04 -28.29 16.12
CA SER A 187 -0.23 -28.27 16.84
C SER A 187 -0.83 -26.86 16.84
N TYR A 188 -2.00 -26.69 17.43
CA TYR A 188 -2.70 -25.40 17.46
C TYR A 188 -2.89 -24.88 18.89
N SER A 189 -2.99 -23.57 19.02
CA SER A 189 -3.41 -22.90 20.25
C SER A 189 -4.02 -21.53 19.94
N THR A 190 -4.45 -20.83 20.98
CA THR A 190 -4.96 -19.47 20.91
C THR A 190 -4.13 -18.50 21.72
N SER A 191 -4.06 -17.26 21.27
CA SER A 191 -3.39 -16.17 21.96
C SER A 191 -4.16 -14.89 21.79
N GLY A 192 -3.92 -13.91 22.68
CA GLY A 192 -4.43 -12.55 22.48
C GLY A 192 -3.82 -11.92 21.22
N PRO A 193 -4.57 -11.10 20.48
CA PRO A 193 -4.09 -10.47 19.24
C PRO A 193 -2.89 -9.55 19.44
N SER A 194 -2.71 -8.99 20.63
CA SER A 194 -1.55 -8.16 21.00
C SER A 194 -0.26 -8.97 21.19
N ALA A 195 -0.34 -10.31 21.21
CA ALA A 195 0.86 -11.13 21.27
C ALA A 195 1.64 -11.09 19.95
N SER A 196 2.98 -11.10 20.05
CA SER A 196 3.86 -11.23 18.90
C SER A 196 3.88 -12.67 18.42
N VAL A 197 3.55 -12.91 17.16
CA VAL A 197 3.54 -14.21 16.52
C VAL A 197 4.24 -14.16 15.17
N GLY A 198 4.71 -15.31 14.69
CA GLY A 198 5.28 -15.42 13.35
C GLY A 198 4.27 -15.08 12.26
N ILE A 199 4.66 -14.28 11.29
CA ILE A 199 3.86 -13.96 10.11
C ILE A 199 4.34 -14.82 8.95
N ARG A 200 3.42 -15.63 8.41
CA ARG A 200 3.65 -16.55 7.29
C ARG A 200 2.68 -16.22 6.15
N PRO A 201 3.08 -15.33 5.22
CA PRO A 201 2.18 -14.80 4.20
C PRO A 201 1.78 -15.83 3.16
N ALA A 202 0.51 -15.77 2.70
CA ALA A 202 0.00 -16.48 1.55
C ALA A 202 -0.51 -15.50 0.49
N LEU A 203 -0.47 -15.91 -0.77
CA LEU A 203 -0.95 -15.15 -1.93
C LEU A 203 -1.37 -16.10 -3.06
N ILE A 204 -2.05 -15.57 -4.07
CA ILE A 204 -2.51 -16.34 -5.23
C ILE A 204 -1.97 -15.70 -6.51
N LEU A 205 -1.38 -16.52 -7.37
CA LEU A 205 -0.97 -16.13 -8.73
C LEU A 205 -1.91 -16.73 -9.80
N PRO A 206 -2.04 -16.08 -10.96
CA PRO A 206 -2.73 -16.69 -12.09
C PRO A 206 -2.13 -18.04 -12.44
N SER A 207 -2.97 -19.02 -12.77
CA SER A 207 -2.56 -20.38 -13.17
C SER A 207 -1.63 -20.40 -14.40
N THR A 208 -1.68 -19.34 -15.22
CA THR A 208 -0.85 -19.15 -16.42
C THR A 208 0.51 -18.50 -16.13
N THR A 209 0.78 -18.09 -14.88
CA THR A 209 2.11 -17.54 -14.51
C THR A 209 3.21 -18.53 -14.85
N LEU A 210 4.29 -18.06 -15.47
CA LEU A 210 5.39 -18.92 -15.87
C LEU A 210 6.45 -19.04 -14.78
N VAL A 211 7.02 -20.25 -14.69
CA VAL A 211 8.16 -20.55 -13.81
C VAL A 211 9.26 -21.23 -14.61
N ASP A 212 10.51 -20.93 -14.27
CA ASP A 212 11.68 -21.62 -14.81
C ASP A 212 11.91 -22.98 -14.09
N ASP A 213 12.88 -23.75 -14.56
CA ASP A 213 13.22 -25.05 -13.96
C ASP A 213 13.77 -24.94 -12.51
N SER A 214 14.21 -23.76 -12.09
CA SER A 214 14.68 -23.47 -10.73
C SER A 214 13.55 -22.95 -9.82
N GLY A 215 12.30 -22.90 -10.32
CA GLY A 215 11.14 -22.44 -9.57
C GLY A 215 11.03 -20.93 -9.45
N ASN A 216 11.85 -20.14 -10.15
CA ASN A 216 11.68 -18.70 -10.15
C ASN A 216 10.51 -18.29 -11.04
N ILE A 217 9.76 -17.27 -10.60
CA ILE A 217 8.75 -16.68 -11.46
C ILE A 217 9.45 -15.99 -12.64
N VAL A 218 9.04 -16.36 -13.83
CA VAL A 218 9.49 -15.70 -15.06
C VAL A 218 8.59 -14.49 -15.27
N THR A 219 9.11 -13.33 -14.93
CA THR A 219 8.48 -12.06 -15.32
C THR A 219 9.09 -11.62 -16.64
N VAL A 220 8.25 -11.19 -17.55
CA VAL A 220 8.75 -10.56 -18.78
C VAL A 220 9.30 -9.20 -18.40
N ASP A 221 10.63 -9.07 -18.42
CA ASP A 221 11.25 -7.77 -18.30
C ASP A 221 11.00 -6.97 -19.58
N LEU A 222 9.96 -6.15 -19.55
CA LEU A 222 9.59 -5.30 -20.68
C LEU A 222 10.67 -4.25 -20.99
N THR A 223 11.58 -3.97 -20.06
CA THR A 223 12.71 -3.08 -20.33
C THR A 223 13.72 -3.69 -21.29
N ALA A 224 13.77 -5.01 -21.36
CA ALA A 224 14.64 -5.76 -22.27
C ALA A 224 13.98 -6.05 -23.63
N HIS A 225 12.64 -5.91 -23.76
CA HIS A 225 11.95 -6.15 -25.02
C HIS A 225 12.07 -4.98 -25.99
N LYS A 226 12.48 -5.30 -27.20
CA LYS A 226 12.57 -4.33 -28.28
C LYS A 226 11.48 -4.64 -29.32
N THR A 227 10.81 -3.60 -29.77
CA THR A 227 9.97 -3.66 -30.96
C THR A 227 10.70 -3.03 -32.13
N LEU A 228 10.46 -3.54 -33.34
CA LEU A 228 11.00 -2.95 -34.56
C LEU A 228 9.93 -2.07 -35.20
N ILE A 229 10.23 -0.81 -35.36
CA ILE A 229 9.40 0.13 -36.12
C ILE A 229 10.27 0.66 -37.27
N ASN A 230 9.87 0.39 -38.49
CA ASN A 230 10.62 0.78 -39.70
C ASN A 230 12.11 0.34 -39.65
N GLY A 231 12.37 -0.87 -39.13
CA GLY A 231 13.74 -1.40 -39.02
C GLY A 231 14.56 -0.89 -37.84
N THR A 232 14.07 0.03 -37.07
CA THR A 232 14.74 0.56 -35.86
C THR A 232 14.20 -0.15 -34.60
N ALA A 233 15.13 -0.63 -33.77
CA ALA A 233 14.78 -1.31 -32.51
C ALA A 233 14.52 -0.31 -31.37
N TYR A 234 13.31 -0.36 -30.82
CA TYR A 234 12.88 0.45 -29.66
C TYR A 234 12.65 -0.44 -28.46
N THR A 235 13.13 0.00 -27.30
CA THR A 235 12.83 -0.69 -26.03
C THR A 235 11.38 -0.42 -25.62
N VAL A 236 10.63 -1.49 -25.39
CA VAL A 236 9.23 -1.39 -24.92
C VAL A 236 9.25 -1.10 -23.41
N LYS A 237 9.01 0.15 -23.02
CA LYS A 237 8.95 0.59 -21.61
C LYS A 237 7.52 0.56 -21.01
N GLY A 238 6.55 0.09 -21.77
CA GLY A 238 5.13 0.02 -21.41
C GLY A 238 4.32 -0.12 -22.70
N GLY A 239 3.14 -0.71 -22.60
CA GLY A 239 2.28 -0.84 -23.75
C GLY A 239 1.37 0.36 -23.91
N LYS A 240 1.64 1.24 -24.85
CA LYS A 240 0.66 2.23 -25.33
C LYS A 240 0.39 1.98 -26.81
N CYS A 241 -0.87 2.06 -27.21
CA CYS A 241 -1.26 2.07 -28.60
C CYS A 241 -2.05 3.35 -28.92
N MET A 242 -1.92 3.80 -30.14
CA MET A 242 -2.72 4.93 -30.64
C MET A 242 -3.80 4.39 -31.56
N VAL A 243 -5.06 4.65 -31.25
CA VAL A 243 -6.20 4.31 -32.10
C VAL A 243 -6.94 5.58 -32.42
N ASN A 244 -7.04 5.93 -33.70
CA ASN A 244 -7.73 7.15 -34.18
C ASN A 244 -7.27 8.45 -33.49
N GLY A 245 -5.95 8.58 -33.23
CA GLY A 245 -5.36 9.74 -32.58
C GLY A 245 -5.47 9.77 -31.05
N THR A 246 -6.11 8.78 -30.43
CA THR A 246 -6.21 8.64 -28.98
C THR A 246 -5.23 7.58 -28.50
N VAL A 247 -4.46 7.90 -27.45
CA VAL A 247 -3.49 6.98 -26.86
C VAL A 247 -4.16 6.16 -25.77
N TYR A 248 -4.03 4.85 -25.87
CA TYR A 248 -4.56 3.87 -24.91
C TYR A 248 -3.40 3.11 -24.25
N ASN A 249 -3.51 2.84 -22.95
CA ASN A 249 -2.62 1.92 -22.28
C ASN A 249 -2.97 0.47 -22.68
N ILE A 250 -1.99 -0.30 -23.13
CA ILE A 250 -2.19 -1.72 -23.42
C ILE A 250 -2.05 -2.46 -22.09
N LEU A 251 -3.17 -2.95 -21.55
CA LEU A 251 -3.17 -3.75 -20.32
C LEU A 251 -2.93 -5.24 -20.61
N LYS A 252 -3.24 -5.69 -21.83
CA LYS A 252 -3.04 -7.06 -22.28
C LYS A 252 -2.61 -7.04 -23.73
N GLY A 253 -1.72 -7.93 -24.08
CA GLY A 253 -1.27 -8.15 -25.46
C GLY A 253 -1.05 -9.62 -25.71
N ARG A 254 -0.77 -9.97 -26.96
CA ARG A 254 -0.33 -11.31 -27.35
C ARG A 254 0.93 -11.19 -28.19
N THR A 255 1.93 -11.99 -27.86
CA THR A 255 3.15 -12.11 -28.66
C THR A 255 3.30 -13.51 -29.22
N LEU A 256 4.03 -13.64 -30.30
CA LEU A 256 4.43 -14.94 -30.87
C LEU A 256 5.92 -15.13 -30.55
N ILE A 257 6.23 -16.24 -29.88
CA ILE A 257 7.62 -16.69 -29.67
C ILE A 257 7.69 -18.08 -30.22
N ASP A 258 8.55 -18.29 -31.22
CA ASP A 258 8.73 -19.56 -31.94
C ASP A 258 7.41 -20.13 -32.46
N GLY A 259 6.53 -19.27 -33.00
CA GLY A 259 5.24 -19.66 -33.55
C GLY A 259 4.14 -19.92 -32.50
N THR A 260 4.46 -19.90 -31.23
CA THR A 260 3.50 -20.08 -30.13
C THR A 260 3.00 -18.71 -29.63
N GLY A 261 1.67 -18.56 -29.56
CA GLY A 261 1.03 -17.35 -29.04
C GLY A 261 1.07 -17.30 -27.50
N TRP A 262 1.66 -16.25 -26.95
CA TRP A 262 1.74 -16.00 -25.52
C TRP A 262 0.92 -14.77 -25.16
N ASP A 263 0.08 -14.87 -24.15
CA ASP A 263 -0.62 -13.71 -23.61
C ASP A 263 0.32 -12.91 -22.71
N ILE A 264 0.49 -11.63 -23.02
CA ILE A 264 1.26 -10.68 -22.21
C ILE A 264 0.26 -9.85 -21.42
N THR A 265 0.42 -9.84 -20.11
CA THR A 265 -0.28 -8.89 -19.25
C THR A 265 0.72 -7.80 -18.85
N PHE A 266 0.44 -6.58 -19.26
CA PHE A 266 1.19 -5.43 -18.79
C PHE A 266 0.55 -5.01 -17.48
N ALA A 267 1.21 -5.27 -16.36
CA ALA A 267 0.84 -4.58 -15.13
C ALA A 267 1.10 -3.10 -15.36
N PRO A 268 0.11 -2.21 -15.21
CA PRO A 268 0.40 -0.80 -15.17
C PRO A 268 1.44 -0.58 -14.08
N LEU A 269 2.52 0.14 -14.42
CA LEU A 269 3.48 0.60 -13.43
C LEU A 269 2.70 1.51 -12.48
N PHE A 270 2.27 0.96 -11.34
CA PHE A 270 1.61 1.74 -10.32
C PHE A 270 2.68 2.24 -9.34
N PRO A 271 2.72 3.53 -9.02
CA PRO A 271 3.73 4.05 -8.13
C PRO A 271 3.51 3.54 -6.70
N LYS A 272 4.55 3.55 -5.91
CA LYS A 272 4.51 3.28 -4.47
C LYS A 272 4.67 4.57 -3.68
N LYS A 273 4.33 4.54 -2.40
CA LYS A 273 4.60 5.63 -1.46
C LYS A 273 6.07 6.05 -1.54
N GLY A 274 6.33 7.33 -1.66
CA GLY A 274 7.65 7.91 -1.81
C GLY A 274 8.19 8.00 -3.24
N ASP A 275 7.52 7.41 -4.23
CA ASP A 275 7.94 7.55 -5.62
C ASP A 275 7.76 9.00 -6.10
N LEU A 276 8.68 9.43 -6.94
CA LEU A 276 8.56 10.67 -7.71
C LEU A 276 7.94 10.35 -9.06
N ILE A 277 6.80 10.97 -9.37
CA ILE A 277 6.12 10.79 -10.65
C ILE A 277 6.05 12.11 -11.42
N THR A 278 6.14 12.02 -12.73
CA THR A 278 5.91 13.18 -13.62
C THR A 278 4.57 13.05 -14.29
N MET A 279 3.76 14.11 -14.21
CA MET A 279 2.46 14.24 -14.87
C MET A 279 2.32 15.60 -15.54
N ASN A 280 1.57 15.62 -16.63
CA ASN A 280 1.18 16.85 -17.32
C ASN A 280 -0.29 17.18 -17.01
N LEU A 281 -0.51 18.00 -16.00
CA LEU A 281 -1.86 18.34 -15.54
C LEU A 281 -2.31 19.74 -15.98
N ASP A 282 -1.36 20.63 -16.28
CA ASP A 282 -1.59 22.05 -16.62
C ASP A 282 -0.95 22.48 -17.95
N GLY A 283 -0.64 21.51 -18.82
CA GLY A 283 0.07 21.75 -20.08
C GLY A 283 1.59 21.70 -19.95
N THR A 284 2.11 21.48 -18.74
CA THR A 284 3.56 21.39 -18.44
C THR A 284 3.84 20.12 -17.62
N ASP A 285 4.91 19.45 -17.96
CA ASP A 285 5.40 18.30 -17.18
C ASP A 285 5.91 18.76 -15.81
N ARG A 286 5.31 18.23 -14.75
CA ARG A 286 5.66 18.57 -13.38
C ARG A 286 5.85 17.33 -12.54
N GLN A 287 6.68 17.46 -11.51
CA GLN A 287 6.99 16.39 -10.59
C GLN A 287 6.06 16.42 -9.37
N TYR A 288 5.61 15.22 -8.98
CA TYR A 288 4.75 14.99 -7.84
C TYR A 288 5.32 13.84 -7.00
N ARG A 289 5.30 14.00 -5.69
CA ARG A 289 5.69 12.94 -4.75
C ARG A 289 4.45 12.19 -4.30
N VAL A 290 4.48 10.86 -4.36
CA VAL A 290 3.40 10.01 -3.88
C VAL A 290 3.44 9.93 -2.36
N LEU A 291 2.42 10.46 -1.71
CA LEU A 291 2.26 10.44 -0.26
C LEU A 291 1.66 9.11 0.21
N LYS A 292 0.61 8.68 -0.49
CA LYS A 292 -0.21 7.54 -0.07
C LYS A 292 -0.79 6.82 -1.28
N ILE A 293 -0.90 5.52 -1.17
CA ILE A 293 -1.73 4.71 -2.05
C ILE A 293 -3.12 4.65 -1.42
N VAL A 294 -4.11 5.22 -2.11
CA VAL A 294 -5.49 5.26 -1.62
C VAL A 294 -6.20 3.94 -1.95
N ASP A 295 -6.04 3.51 -3.20
CA ASP A 295 -6.57 2.22 -3.70
C ASP A 295 -5.76 1.71 -4.90
N GLY A 296 -6.30 0.75 -5.65
CA GLY A 296 -5.61 0.13 -6.80
C GLY A 296 -5.38 1.06 -8.00
N THR A 297 -6.00 2.24 -8.04
CA THR A 297 -5.88 3.22 -9.13
C THR A 297 -5.57 4.63 -8.65
N THR A 298 -5.88 4.95 -7.40
CA THR A 298 -5.83 6.29 -6.84
C THR A 298 -4.65 6.45 -5.88
N VAL A 299 -3.91 7.53 -6.06
CA VAL A 299 -2.83 7.94 -5.16
C VAL A 299 -3.09 9.33 -4.61
N GLU A 300 -2.57 9.62 -3.44
CA GLU A 300 -2.44 10.96 -2.92
C GLU A 300 -1.04 11.48 -3.20
N VAL A 301 -0.95 12.66 -3.77
CA VAL A 301 0.30 13.27 -4.20
C VAL A 301 0.37 14.73 -3.78
N PHE A 302 1.59 15.26 -3.68
CA PHE A 302 1.81 16.71 -3.66
C PHE A 302 2.80 17.10 -4.76
N ARG A 303 2.63 18.31 -5.29
CA ARG A 303 3.53 18.88 -6.28
C ARG A 303 4.85 19.29 -5.61
N VAL A 304 5.97 18.84 -6.15
CA VAL A 304 7.31 19.12 -5.59
C VAL A 304 7.67 20.61 -5.66
N GLN A 305 7.12 21.34 -6.63
CA GLN A 305 7.37 22.76 -6.79
C GLN A 305 6.23 23.59 -6.21
N ASN A 306 6.56 24.66 -5.51
CA ASN A 306 5.57 25.65 -5.05
C ASN A 306 4.78 26.25 -6.23
N LEU A 307 3.62 26.80 -5.97
CA LEU A 307 3.02 27.78 -6.86
C LEU A 307 3.97 28.97 -7.00
N ASN A 308 3.94 29.64 -8.17
CA ASN A 308 4.86 30.74 -8.45
C ASN A 308 4.64 31.99 -7.58
N GLU A 309 3.57 32.00 -6.81
CA GLU A 309 3.19 33.12 -5.95
C GLU A 309 3.38 32.76 -4.47
N MET A 310 3.89 33.72 -3.72
CA MET A 310 3.98 33.68 -2.26
C MET A 310 2.67 34.22 -1.72
N ILE A 311 1.97 33.43 -0.89
CA ILE A 311 0.61 33.72 -0.46
C ILE A 311 0.60 33.87 1.07
N GLY A 312 0.00 34.94 1.60
CA GLY A 312 -0.34 35.06 3.00
C GLY A 312 -1.52 34.14 3.34
N TYR A 313 -1.50 33.52 4.52
CA TYR A 313 -2.54 32.56 4.92
C TYR A 313 -3.94 33.19 4.90
N SER A 314 -4.12 34.37 5.41
CA SER A 314 -5.32 35.22 5.43
C SER A 314 -5.59 35.80 6.83
N GLY A 315 -6.59 36.68 6.95
CA GLY A 315 -7.10 37.20 8.24
C GLY A 315 -8.10 36.28 8.94
N SER A 316 -8.23 35.00 8.52
CA SER A 316 -9.14 34.01 9.11
C SER A 316 -8.39 32.78 9.58
N GLU A 317 -8.75 32.27 10.73
CA GLU A 317 -8.23 31.00 11.25
C GLU A 317 -8.65 29.80 10.40
N GLU A 318 -9.85 29.86 9.83
CA GLU A 318 -10.44 28.77 9.07
C GLU A 318 -9.77 28.65 7.71
N TYR A 319 -9.34 27.43 7.36
CA TYR A 319 -8.75 27.13 6.06
C TYR A 319 -9.79 27.28 4.93
N ALA A 320 -11.03 26.87 5.17
CA ALA A 320 -12.09 26.95 4.21
C ALA A 320 -12.36 28.40 3.74
N GLY A 321 -12.11 28.67 2.46
CA GLY A 321 -12.28 30.00 1.87
C GLY A 321 -11.19 31.01 2.15
N ASN A 322 -10.11 30.65 2.84
CA ASN A 322 -8.96 31.52 3.03
C ASN A 322 -8.15 31.68 1.72
N ASN A 323 -7.13 32.55 1.73
CA ASN A 323 -6.34 32.84 0.55
C ASN A 323 -5.68 31.60 -0.06
N ILE A 324 -5.27 30.63 0.77
CA ILE A 324 -4.62 29.40 0.31
C ILE A 324 -5.64 28.45 -0.33
N ASP A 325 -6.79 28.25 0.32
CA ASP A 325 -7.88 27.45 -0.25
C ASP A 325 -8.38 28.04 -1.59
N VAL A 326 -8.54 29.37 -1.66
CA VAL A 326 -8.91 30.07 -2.90
C VAL A 326 -7.83 29.91 -3.98
N ALA A 327 -6.55 30.08 -3.63
CA ALA A 327 -5.45 29.90 -4.57
C ALA A 327 -5.39 28.47 -5.13
N LEU A 328 -5.69 27.46 -4.31
CA LEU A 328 -5.65 26.07 -4.73
C LEU A 328 -6.91 25.64 -5.51
N ASN A 329 -8.10 25.95 -5.01
CA ASN A 329 -9.36 25.43 -5.59
C ASN A 329 -10.02 26.36 -6.62
N GLN A 330 -9.71 27.65 -6.61
CA GLN A 330 -10.25 28.59 -7.62
C GLN A 330 -9.20 29.01 -8.64
N THR A 331 -7.94 29.26 -8.23
CA THR A 331 -6.91 29.70 -9.17
C THR A 331 -6.20 28.50 -9.79
N TYR A 332 -5.48 27.71 -9.01
CA TYR A 332 -4.68 26.61 -9.54
C TYR A 332 -5.55 25.51 -10.19
N TYR A 333 -6.62 25.05 -9.52
CA TYR A 333 -7.50 24.02 -10.08
C TYR A 333 -8.08 24.43 -11.45
N ASN A 334 -8.35 25.72 -11.65
CA ASN A 334 -8.86 26.20 -12.93
C ASN A 334 -7.83 26.18 -14.06
N THR A 335 -6.53 26.18 -13.75
CA THR A 335 -5.46 26.04 -14.77
C THR A 335 -5.31 24.59 -15.27
N LEU A 336 -5.88 23.62 -14.57
CA LEU A 336 -5.76 22.21 -14.91
C LEU A 336 -6.57 21.87 -16.18
N THR A 337 -6.04 20.92 -16.95
CA THR A 337 -6.73 20.37 -18.11
C THR A 337 -8.03 19.66 -17.73
N THR A 338 -8.95 19.51 -18.66
CA THR A 338 -10.19 18.75 -18.43
C THR A 338 -9.89 17.29 -18.05
N ALA A 339 -8.86 16.66 -18.63
CA ALA A 339 -8.44 15.31 -18.30
C ALA A 339 -7.95 15.23 -16.84
N ALA A 340 -7.14 16.20 -16.41
CA ALA A 340 -6.66 16.29 -15.03
C ALA A 340 -7.82 16.48 -14.03
N LYS A 341 -8.76 17.38 -14.32
CA LYS A 341 -9.95 17.60 -13.48
C LYS A 341 -10.81 16.35 -13.34
N ASN A 342 -10.94 15.55 -14.39
CA ASN A 342 -11.69 14.29 -14.39
C ASN A 342 -10.95 13.16 -13.66
N ALA A 343 -9.62 13.27 -13.51
CA ALA A 343 -8.79 12.30 -12.79
C ALA A 343 -8.66 12.63 -11.31
N ILE A 344 -8.71 13.90 -10.91
CA ILE A 344 -8.62 14.33 -9.51
C ILE A 344 -9.90 13.95 -8.77
N VAL A 345 -9.72 13.33 -7.62
CA VAL A 345 -10.79 12.85 -6.74
C VAL A 345 -10.91 13.80 -5.55
N ALA A 346 -12.12 14.21 -5.23
CA ALA A 346 -12.37 15.03 -4.05
C ALA A 346 -12.04 14.22 -2.78
N LYS A 347 -11.36 14.88 -1.84
CA LYS A 347 -11.05 14.35 -0.50
C LYS A 347 -11.75 15.19 0.55
N ASP A 348 -12.44 14.53 1.45
CA ASP A 348 -12.96 15.17 2.67
C ASP A 348 -11.80 15.42 3.62
N ILE A 349 -11.52 16.68 3.92
CA ILE A 349 -10.37 17.09 4.72
C ILE A 349 -10.77 17.84 5.98
N ASN A 350 -9.92 17.73 6.99
CA ASN A 350 -10.01 18.42 8.25
C ASN A 350 -8.85 19.42 8.42
N GLN A 351 -9.04 20.38 9.29
CA GLN A 351 -8.01 21.27 9.78
C GLN A 351 -7.80 21.04 11.26
N TYR A 352 -6.56 20.74 11.67
CA TYR A 352 -6.21 20.47 13.05
C TYR A 352 -5.39 21.63 13.66
N SER A 353 -5.52 21.81 14.96
CA SER A 353 -4.65 22.65 15.76
C SER A 353 -3.63 21.81 16.53
N TYR A 354 -2.44 22.34 16.71
CA TYR A 354 -1.31 21.70 17.38
C TYR A 354 -0.73 22.63 18.43
N ALA A 355 -0.33 22.09 19.59
CA ALA A 355 0.23 22.88 20.67
C ALA A 355 1.63 23.42 20.33
N SER A 356 1.81 24.72 20.41
CA SER A 356 3.08 25.41 20.15
C SER A 356 4.19 25.06 21.15
N SER A 357 3.84 24.55 22.33
CA SER A 357 4.81 24.08 23.34
C SER A 357 5.72 22.95 22.87
N ASN A 358 5.41 22.36 21.72
CA ASN A 358 6.23 21.36 21.04
C ASN A 358 7.09 21.97 19.91
N GLN A 359 7.24 23.28 19.87
CA GLN A 359 8.22 23.91 18.99
C GLN A 359 9.59 23.29 19.25
N ILE A 360 10.24 22.91 18.19
CA ILE A 360 11.61 22.42 18.22
C ILE A 360 12.45 23.53 18.85
N ALA A 361 12.98 23.28 20.05
CA ALA A 361 13.87 24.21 20.68
C ALA A 361 15.01 24.57 19.73
N SER A 362 15.18 25.84 19.48
CA SER A 362 16.20 26.41 18.60
C SER A 362 17.54 25.72 18.77
N GLY A 363 18.02 25.08 17.72
CA GLY A 363 19.44 24.76 17.58
C GLY A 363 19.92 23.38 17.95
N ARG A 364 19.06 22.40 18.25
CA ARG A 364 19.49 21.01 18.43
C ARG A 364 18.58 20.04 17.68
N ALA A 365 19.20 19.18 16.91
CA ALA A 365 18.59 18.01 16.30
C ALA A 365 18.02 17.09 17.38
N SER A 366 16.77 17.30 17.76
CA SER A 366 16.03 16.42 18.65
C SER A 366 14.74 16.00 17.95
N THR A 367 14.35 14.79 18.20
CA THR A 367 13.14 14.10 17.77
C THR A 367 11.99 15.09 17.53
N PHE A 368 11.41 15.09 16.34
CA PHE A 368 10.12 15.74 16.10
C PHE A 368 9.10 15.09 17.01
N TYR A 369 8.65 15.81 18.01
CA TYR A 369 7.53 15.38 18.82
C TYR A 369 6.26 15.78 18.09
N TYR A 370 5.53 14.80 17.66
CA TYR A 370 4.13 14.96 17.35
C TYR A 370 3.43 15.38 18.64
N PRO A 371 2.65 16.43 18.64
CA PRO A 371 1.88 16.76 19.83
C PRO A 371 0.95 15.59 20.11
N ALA A 372 1.12 14.97 21.26
CA ALA A 372 0.16 14.00 21.80
C ALA A 372 -1.27 14.59 21.87
N ASN A 373 -1.40 15.89 21.67
CA ASN A 373 -2.62 16.68 21.76
C ASN A 373 -2.83 17.48 20.48
N LYS A 374 -3.26 16.79 19.40
CA LYS A 374 -3.93 17.45 18.28
C LYS A 374 -5.44 17.44 18.54
N TRP A 375 -6.13 18.46 18.14
CA TRP A 375 -7.58 18.45 18.14
C TRP A 375 -8.14 19.01 16.84
N LEU A 376 -9.25 18.45 16.43
CA LEU A 376 -9.99 18.91 15.28
C LEU A 376 -10.47 20.34 15.54
N ARG A 377 -10.06 21.28 14.68
CA ARG A 377 -10.49 22.68 14.75
C ARG A 377 -11.70 22.90 13.84
N TYR A 378 -11.56 22.54 12.59
CA TYR A 378 -12.60 22.72 11.59
C TYR A 378 -12.71 21.49 10.68
N HIS A 379 -13.95 21.12 10.36
CA HIS A 379 -14.23 20.21 9.27
C HIS A 379 -14.34 21.05 7.98
N VAL A 380 -13.38 20.91 7.10
CA VAL A 380 -13.28 21.73 5.87
C VAL A 380 -14.21 21.21 4.76
N GLY A 381 -14.48 19.89 4.77
CA GLY A 381 -15.27 19.22 3.73
C GLY A 381 -14.46 18.91 2.47
N ASP A 382 -15.16 18.54 1.42
CA ASP A 382 -14.57 18.09 0.16
C ASP A 382 -13.72 19.17 -0.52
N ARG A 383 -12.49 18.79 -0.87
CA ARG A 383 -11.56 19.60 -1.67
C ARG A 383 -10.94 18.78 -2.77
N PHE A 384 -10.85 19.35 -3.97
CA PHE A 384 -10.12 18.75 -5.08
C PHE A 384 -8.61 18.97 -4.93
N VAL A 385 -8.20 20.14 -4.49
CA VAL A 385 -6.81 20.49 -4.22
C VAL A 385 -6.70 21.15 -2.86
N TYR A 386 -5.69 20.80 -2.06
CA TYR A 386 -5.54 21.30 -0.70
C TYR A 386 -4.06 21.48 -0.33
N ALA A 387 -3.79 22.28 0.68
CA ALA A 387 -2.50 22.31 1.36
C ALA A 387 -2.43 21.13 2.35
N LEU A 388 -1.26 20.53 2.50
CA LEU A 388 -1.05 19.44 3.47
C LEU A 388 -1.29 19.92 4.90
N ASP A 389 -1.79 19.04 5.73
CA ASP A 389 -1.83 19.16 7.18
C ASP A 389 -0.61 18.47 7.79
N LEU A 390 -0.29 18.80 9.04
CA LEU A 390 0.73 18.06 9.79
C LEU A 390 0.40 16.58 9.91
N GLU A 391 -0.88 16.21 9.94
CA GLU A 391 -1.32 14.82 9.94
C GLU A 391 -0.99 14.11 8.63
N ASP A 392 -1.16 14.76 7.47
CA ASP A 392 -0.77 14.18 6.18
C ASP A 392 0.75 13.95 6.12
N VAL A 393 1.52 14.87 6.69
CA VAL A 393 2.98 14.75 6.81
C VAL A 393 3.36 13.61 7.74
N GLU A 394 2.67 13.45 8.88
CA GLU A 394 2.86 12.35 9.83
C GLU A 394 2.57 10.99 9.23
N GLU A 395 1.43 10.86 8.58
CA GLU A 395 1.05 9.61 7.91
C GLU A 395 2.08 9.18 6.86
N TYR A 396 2.73 10.13 6.21
CA TYR A 396 3.80 9.83 5.28
C TYR A 396 5.01 9.19 5.95
N PHE A 397 5.41 9.67 7.13
CA PHE A 397 6.61 9.21 7.84
C PHE A 397 6.36 8.09 8.85
N ASP A 398 5.16 7.48 8.88
CA ASP A 398 4.80 6.40 9.81
C ASP A 398 5.04 6.78 11.29
N SER A 399 4.69 8.00 11.65
CA SER A 399 4.63 8.54 13.03
C SER A 399 5.94 8.72 13.82
N LYS A 400 7.11 8.62 13.20
CA LYS A 400 8.38 8.89 13.92
C LYS A 400 9.39 9.60 13.02
N TYR A 401 9.63 10.88 13.30
CA TYR A 401 10.72 11.60 12.64
C TYR A 401 11.96 11.63 13.53
N THR A 402 13.09 11.39 12.93
CA THR A 402 14.38 11.75 13.49
C THR A 402 14.95 12.98 12.76
N SER A 403 15.87 13.70 13.36
CA SER A 403 16.55 14.81 12.68
C SER A 403 17.27 14.40 11.38
N ASN A 404 17.58 13.11 11.20
CA ASN A 404 18.16 12.57 10.00
C ASN A 404 17.11 12.37 8.90
N ASP A 405 15.85 12.07 9.26
CA ASP A 405 14.77 11.88 8.30
C ASP A 405 14.37 13.20 7.63
N LEU A 406 14.54 14.32 8.34
CA LEU A 406 14.28 15.68 7.82
C LEU A 406 15.32 16.15 6.80
N ASN A 407 16.50 15.58 6.81
CA ASN A 407 17.53 15.81 5.79
C ASN A 407 17.43 14.86 4.61
N THR A 408 16.41 13.99 4.58
CA THR A 408 16.19 13.07 3.47
C THR A 408 15.71 13.81 2.22
N VAL A 409 15.89 13.15 1.09
CA VAL A 409 15.44 13.60 -0.25
C VAL A 409 13.99 14.09 -0.23
N PHE A 410 13.15 13.55 0.65
CA PHE A 410 11.74 13.93 0.77
C PHE A 410 11.52 15.36 1.24
N PHE A 411 12.23 15.82 2.28
CA PHE A 411 12.14 17.23 2.70
C PHE A 411 12.76 18.17 1.69
N GLN A 412 13.78 17.71 0.96
CA GLN A 412 14.32 18.48 -0.16
C GLN A 412 13.28 18.70 -1.26
N ASP A 413 12.38 17.73 -1.47
CA ASP A 413 11.29 17.85 -2.43
C ASP A 413 10.15 18.74 -1.95
N PHE A 414 9.85 18.76 -0.63
CA PHE A 414 8.86 19.69 -0.08
C PHE A 414 9.23 21.15 -0.30
N ILE A 415 10.51 21.43 -0.51
CA ILE A 415 11.00 22.80 -0.54
C ILE A 415 11.32 23.24 -1.96
N GLY A 416 11.35 22.31 -2.90
CA GLY A 416 11.65 22.58 -4.29
C GLY A 416 12.98 23.32 -4.50
N SER A 417 13.28 23.63 -5.74
CA SER A 417 14.43 24.46 -6.14
C SER A 417 14.19 25.97 -5.97
N SER A 418 13.12 26.39 -5.27
CA SER A 418 12.85 27.79 -5.06
C SER A 418 13.84 28.42 -4.09
N SER A 419 14.21 29.66 -4.31
CA SER A 419 15.07 30.45 -3.44
C SER A 419 14.40 30.72 -2.07
N ASP A 420 13.09 30.57 -1.98
CA ASP A 420 12.32 30.68 -0.74
C ASP A 420 11.92 29.28 -0.24
N LYS A 421 12.50 28.91 0.87
CA LYS A 421 12.40 27.58 1.48
C LYS A 421 11.33 27.53 2.57
N ARG A 422 10.20 28.21 2.37
CA ARG A 422 9.11 28.32 3.33
C ARG A 422 7.79 27.89 2.69
N LEU A 423 7.05 27.03 3.39
CA LEU A 423 5.85 26.39 2.88
C LEU A 423 4.72 26.44 3.92
N TRP A 424 3.54 26.93 3.53
CA TRP A 424 2.34 26.85 4.35
C TRP A 424 1.79 25.42 4.43
N LEU A 425 1.37 25.06 5.63
CA LEU A 425 0.46 23.94 5.91
C LEU A 425 -0.94 24.49 6.22
N ARG A 426 -1.99 23.66 6.15
CA ARG A 426 -3.34 24.08 6.58
C ARG A 426 -3.54 23.99 8.10
N SER A 427 -2.61 23.39 8.83
CA SER A 427 -2.65 23.25 10.29
C SER A 427 -2.50 24.61 10.97
N MET A 428 -3.05 24.71 12.19
CA MET A 428 -3.00 25.92 13.01
C MET A 428 -2.09 25.76 14.22
N ASP A 429 -1.58 26.89 14.72
CA ASP A 429 -1.00 26.97 16.05
C ASP A 429 -2.14 27.06 17.08
N SER A 430 -2.04 26.33 18.17
CA SER A 430 -3.06 26.30 19.21
C SER A 430 -2.92 27.39 20.27
N VAL A 431 -1.80 28.09 20.27
CA VAL A 431 -1.48 29.09 21.29
C VAL A 431 -1.66 30.50 20.76
N HIS A 432 -1.56 30.70 19.47
CA HIS A 432 -1.71 31.98 18.80
C HIS A 432 -2.80 31.89 17.74
N ASP A 433 -3.89 32.56 17.95
CA ASP A 433 -5.07 32.53 17.04
C ASP A 433 -4.81 33.17 15.66
N ASP A 434 -3.69 33.86 15.48
CA ASP A 434 -3.25 34.49 14.24
C ASP A 434 -2.07 33.79 13.54
N TYR A 435 -1.75 32.55 13.95
CA TYR A 435 -0.63 31.76 13.42
C TYR A 435 -1.09 30.47 12.78
N ALA A 436 -0.58 30.18 11.58
CA ALA A 436 -0.67 28.88 10.94
C ALA A 436 0.67 28.17 10.92
N ALA A 437 0.63 26.83 10.83
CA ALA A 437 1.84 26.04 10.75
C ALA A 437 2.49 26.20 9.37
N CYS A 438 3.80 26.29 9.35
CA CYS A 438 4.60 26.30 8.13
C CYS A 438 5.84 25.43 8.28
N ILE A 439 6.36 24.95 7.16
CA ILE A 439 7.67 24.31 7.07
C ILE A 439 8.66 25.39 6.65
N ILE A 440 9.70 25.60 7.45
CA ILE A 440 10.83 26.47 7.11
C ILE A 440 12.06 25.61 6.98
N TYR A 441 12.76 25.74 5.86
CA TYR A 441 14.02 25.07 5.63
C TYR A 441 15.17 26.06 5.63
N GLY A 442 16.11 25.83 6.52
CA GLY A 442 17.40 26.50 6.55
C GLY A 442 18.51 25.46 6.52
N THR A 443 19.32 25.44 7.59
CA THR A 443 20.25 24.31 7.84
C THR A 443 19.50 23.03 8.23
N TYR A 444 18.26 23.18 8.71
CA TYR A 444 17.32 22.08 9.08
C TYR A 444 15.91 22.47 8.70
N ALA A 445 15.06 21.49 8.39
CA ALA A 445 13.62 21.72 8.27
C ALA A 445 12.99 21.90 9.65
N VAL A 446 12.19 22.94 9.83
CA VAL A 446 11.50 23.27 11.07
C VAL A 446 10.03 23.47 10.76
N ILE A 447 9.15 22.84 11.53
CA ILE A 447 7.73 23.15 11.53
C ILE A 447 7.50 24.16 12.66
N THR A 448 6.94 25.31 12.34
CA THR A 448 6.69 26.40 13.31
C THR A 448 5.38 27.13 12.99
N GLY A 449 4.81 27.78 13.97
CA GLY A 449 3.74 28.74 13.77
C GLY A 449 4.26 30.07 13.26
N MET A 450 3.58 30.66 12.27
CA MET A 450 3.90 31.97 11.69
C MET A 450 2.65 32.80 11.50
N PRO A 451 2.77 34.16 11.61
CA PRO A 451 1.62 35.04 11.42
C PRO A 451 0.99 34.89 10.04
N TYR A 452 -0.32 34.91 9.96
CA TYR A 452 -1.09 34.78 8.72
C TYR A 452 -0.73 35.79 7.62
N SER A 453 -0.25 36.95 8.01
CA SER A 453 0.16 38.01 7.08
C SER A 453 1.47 37.70 6.35
N THR A 454 2.25 36.73 6.79
CA THR A 454 3.53 36.41 6.20
C THR A 454 3.31 35.64 4.90
N PRO A 455 3.88 36.05 3.75
CA PRO A 455 3.72 35.32 2.50
C PRO A 455 4.71 34.16 2.42
N TYR A 456 4.19 32.94 2.20
CA TYR A 456 4.98 31.72 1.99
C TYR A 456 4.52 30.95 0.76
N GLY A 457 5.33 29.99 0.34
CA GLY A 457 5.01 29.09 -0.76
C GLY A 457 3.83 28.17 -0.43
N VAL A 458 3.13 27.74 -1.45
CA VAL A 458 2.04 26.77 -1.36
C VAL A 458 2.31 25.63 -2.33
N GLN A 459 2.23 24.40 -1.85
CA GLN A 459 2.33 23.20 -2.67
C GLN A 459 0.97 22.54 -2.78
N PRO A 460 0.43 22.39 -4.00
CA PRO A 460 -0.82 21.67 -4.23
C PRO A 460 -0.68 20.20 -3.88
N ALA A 461 -1.59 19.67 -3.05
CA ALA A 461 -1.78 18.26 -2.80
C ALA A 461 -3.18 17.83 -3.23
N PHE A 462 -3.34 16.59 -3.70
CA PHE A 462 -4.62 16.05 -4.16
C PHE A 462 -4.58 14.54 -4.30
N GLN A 463 -5.75 13.92 -4.33
CA GLN A 463 -5.91 12.54 -4.74
C GLN A 463 -6.17 12.47 -6.25
N ILE A 464 -5.54 11.52 -6.94
CA ILE A 464 -5.66 11.39 -8.39
C ILE A 464 -5.76 9.93 -8.82
N ASP A 465 -6.73 9.63 -9.67
CA ASP A 465 -6.93 8.34 -10.31
C ASP A 465 -5.97 8.22 -11.51
N LEU A 466 -4.88 7.50 -11.32
CA LEU A 466 -3.83 7.30 -12.32
C LEU A 466 -4.26 6.46 -13.54
N SER A 467 -5.43 5.81 -13.47
CA SER A 467 -5.99 5.12 -14.62
C SER A 467 -6.51 6.08 -15.70
N LYS A 468 -6.74 7.35 -15.33
CA LYS A 468 -7.33 8.40 -16.19
C LYS A 468 -6.32 9.43 -16.69
N ILE A 469 -5.07 9.34 -16.28
CA ILE A 469 -4.02 10.31 -16.62
C ILE A 469 -2.71 9.62 -16.98
N ASP A 470 -1.95 10.21 -17.88
CA ASP A 470 -0.61 9.73 -18.19
C ASP A 470 0.41 10.17 -17.12
N PHE A 471 1.27 9.26 -16.71
CA PHE A 471 2.35 9.54 -15.79
C PHE A 471 3.59 8.69 -16.10
N THR A 472 4.75 9.16 -15.61
CA THR A 472 5.99 8.38 -15.59
C THR A 472 6.51 8.33 -14.17
N ILE A 473 7.11 7.21 -13.78
CA ILE A 473 7.82 7.07 -12.49
C ILE A 473 9.29 7.35 -12.76
N ASN A 474 9.88 8.27 -12.00
CA ASN A 474 11.27 8.71 -12.15
C ASN A 474 12.23 7.89 -11.29
#